data_fe57e7ab6dc207c13ebf1b1cb1dd77b2
#
_entry.id   fe57e7ab6dc207c13ebf1b1cb1dd77b2
#
_cell.length_a   1.000
_cell.length_b   1.000
_cell.length_c   1.000
_cell.angle_alpha   90.00
_cell.angle_beta   90.00
_cell.angle_gamma   90.00
#
_symmetry.space_group_name_H-M   'P 1'
#
loop_
_entity.id
_entity.type
_entity.pdbx_description
1 polymer ?
#
loop_
_entity_poly.entity_id
_entity_poly.type
_entity_poly.pdbx_seq_one_letter_code
_entity_poly.pdbx_strand_id
1 'polypeptide(L)'
;MPLPEIIAPTWVSRIVAHLPSRPPRLALVLALNTMLKKGLLPADMSLFAGRKFEIDVLDAGIKVRFGADDQKFLDQDYEGAPDLRLAANGIDFLRMMMREEDPDTLFFNRKLRIEGDTELGLITKNLLDSVDWLFSQWLLKRGMSA
;
A
#
# COMPACT_ATOMS: atom_id res chain seq x y z
N MET A 1 -0.60 -2.75 -21.35
CA MET A 1 -0.15 -4.14 -21.40
C MET A 1 -0.41 -4.80 -20.06
N PRO A 2 -1.22 -5.85 -20.04
CA PRO A 2 -1.48 -6.51 -18.77
C PRO A 2 -0.22 -7.12 -18.21
N LEU A 3 -0.10 -7.09 -16.89
CA LEU A 3 1.02 -7.71 -16.21
C LEU A 3 0.95 -9.24 -16.36
N PRO A 4 2.06 -9.92 -16.59
CA PRO A 4 2.08 -11.37 -16.54
C PRO A 4 1.70 -11.85 -15.14
N GLU A 5 1.15 -13.05 -15.05
CA GLU A 5 0.94 -13.67 -13.75
C GLU A 5 2.31 -13.96 -13.15
N ILE A 6 2.68 -13.17 -12.17
CA ILE A 6 3.92 -13.37 -11.43
C ILE A 6 3.60 -14.13 -10.17
N ILE A 7 3.96 -15.39 -10.15
CA ILE A 7 3.92 -16.21 -8.94
C ILE A 7 5.30 -16.11 -8.31
N ALA A 8 5.38 -15.47 -7.13
CA ALA A 8 6.65 -15.39 -6.42
C ALA A 8 7.14 -16.82 -6.11
N PRO A 9 8.39 -17.15 -6.43
CA PRO A 9 8.92 -18.45 -6.06
C PRO A 9 8.86 -18.66 -4.55
N THR A 10 8.65 -19.90 -4.12
CA THR A 10 8.52 -20.23 -2.69
C THR A 10 9.73 -19.76 -1.87
N TRP A 11 10.93 -19.81 -2.45
CA TRP A 11 12.13 -19.36 -1.76
C TRP A 11 12.14 -17.85 -1.51
N VAL A 12 11.54 -17.04 -2.40
CA VAL A 12 11.38 -15.60 -2.20
C VAL A 12 10.50 -15.33 -0.99
N SER A 13 9.36 -16.02 -0.90
CA SER A 13 8.46 -15.87 0.26
C SER A 13 9.16 -16.25 1.55
N ARG A 14 9.99 -17.28 1.54
CA ARG A 14 10.75 -17.70 2.73
C ARG A 14 11.78 -16.66 3.15
N ILE A 15 12.52 -16.11 2.21
CA ILE A 15 13.50 -15.05 2.50
C ILE A 15 12.80 -13.83 3.07
N VAL A 16 11.74 -13.40 2.43
CA VAL A 16 10.99 -12.21 2.85
C VAL A 16 10.36 -12.41 4.23
N ALA A 17 9.83 -13.61 4.51
CA ALA A 17 9.23 -13.93 5.81
C ALA A 17 10.23 -13.87 6.96
N HIS A 18 11.52 -14.06 6.69
CA HIS A 18 12.59 -14.02 7.68
C HIS A 18 13.22 -12.63 7.83
N LEU A 19 12.85 -11.67 6.96
CA LEU A 19 13.36 -10.30 7.08
C LEU A 19 12.72 -9.59 8.28
N PRO A 20 13.50 -8.75 8.98
CA PRO A 20 12.90 -7.87 10.00
C PRO A 20 11.84 -6.99 9.36
N SER A 21 10.75 -6.72 10.10
CA SER A 21 9.66 -5.88 9.58
C SER A 21 10.08 -4.43 9.35
N ARG A 22 11.15 -3.98 10.01
CA ARG A 22 11.55 -2.57 9.94
C ARG A 22 12.05 -2.14 8.55
N PRO A 23 12.90 -2.89 7.83
CA PRO A 23 13.30 -2.46 6.48
C PRO A 23 12.14 -2.32 5.51
N PRO A 24 11.16 -3.25 5.42
CA PRO A 24 9.96 -3.03 4.61
C PRO A 24 9.14 -1.83 5.06
N ARG A 25 8.99 -1.63 6.36
CA ARG A 25 8.27 -0.47 6.92
C ARG A 25 8.95 0.83 6.55
N LEU A 26 10.26 0.91 6.72
CA LEU A 26 11.01 2.11 6.36
C LEU A 26 10.86 2.43 4.88
N ALA A 27 11.01 1.45 4.00
CA ALA A 27 10.86 1.64 2.57
C ALA A 27 9.46 2.15 2.21
N LEU A 28 8.43 1.55 2.78
CA LEU A 28 7.05 1.97 2.54
C LEU A 28 6.79 3.39 3.03
N VAL A 29 7.20 3.70 4.25
CA VAL A 29 7.00 5.03 4.85
C VAL A 29 7.75 6.10 4.06
N LEU A 30 8.99 5.83 3.64
CA LEU A 30 9.74 6.76 2.80
C LEU A 30 9.05 6.99 1.45
N ALA A 31 8.54 5.93 0.83
CA ALA A 31 7.82 6.04 -0.44
C ALA A 31 6.55 6.88 -0.28
N LEU A 32 5.74 6.60 0.74
CA LEU A 32 4.51 7.34 1.00
C LEU A 32 4.78 8.82 1.30
N ASN A 33 5.80 9.11 2.11
CA ASN A 33 6.16 10.48 2.45
C ASN A 33 6.74 11.23 1.25
N THR A 34 7.48 10.55 0.38
CA THR A 34 7.97 11.15 -0.86
C THR A 34 6.80 11.53 -1.77
N MET A 35 5.83 10.64 -1.93
CA MET A 35 4.62 10.90 -2.72
C MET A 35 3.81 12.04 -2.12
N LEU A 36 3.72 12.08 -0.79
CA LEU A 36 3.02 13.15 -0.08
C LEU A 36 3.66 14.51 -0.37
N LYS A 37 4.98 14.60 -0.29
CA LYS A 37 5.73 15.84 -0.59
C LYS A 37 5.56 16.29 -2.03
N LYS A 38 5.50 15.37 -2.97
CA LYS A 38 5.37 15.68 -4.40
C LYS A 38 3.93 15.96 -4.84
N GLY A 39 2.97 15.88 -3.93
CA GLY A 39 1.57 16.05 -4.25
C GLY A 39 0.93 14.89 -5.01
N LEU A 40 1.60 13.75 -5.08
CA LEU A 40 1.10 12.55 -5.76
C LEU A 40 0.11 11.78 -4.89
N LEU A 41 0.20 11.96 -3.58
CA LEU A 41 -0.68 11.36 -2.59
C LEU A 41 -1.47 12.49 -1.94
N PRO A 42 -2.71 12.76 -2.40
CA PRO A 42 -3.50 13.90 -1.91
C PRO A 42 -4.22 13.58 -0.59
N ALA A 43 -3.44 13.22 0.42
CA ALA A 43 -3.96 12.86 1.72
C ALA A 43 -4.12 14.07 2.62
N ASP A 44 -5.29 14.18 3.26
CA ASP A 44 -5.48 15.07 4.39
C ASP A 44 -4.95 14.36 5.64
N MET A 45 -3.72 14.67 6.01
CA MET A 45 -3.04 13.97 7.11
C MET A 45 -3.72 14.16 8.46
N SER A 46 -4.55 15.19 8.62
CA SER A 46 -5.32 15.36 9.86
C SER A 46 -6.29 14.19 10.10
N LEU A 47 -6.75 13.54 9.03
CA LEU A 47 -7.64 12.39 9.12
C LEU A 47 -6.91 11.10 9.51
N PHE A 48 -5.60 11.05 9.29
CA PHE A 48 -4.77 9.88 9.57
C PHE A 48 -3.97 10.00 10.85
N ALA A 49 -3.89 11.21 11.42
CA ALA A 49 -3.08 11.49 12.61
C ALA A 49 -3.46 10.60 13.78
N GLY A 50 -2.47 9.96 14.41
CA GLY A 50 -2.66 9.09 15.56
C GLY A 50 -3.25 7.72 15.24
N ARG A 51 -3.50 7.43 13.97
CA ARG A 51 -4.07 6.14 13.56
C ARG A 51 -2.98 5.10 13.33
N LYS A 52 -3.35 3.84 13.50
CA LYS A 52 -2.47 2.68 13.33
C LYS A 52 -2.84 1.93 12.08
N PHE A 53 -1.86 1.73 11.21
CA PHE A 53 -2.08 1.10 9.90
C PHE A 53 -1.31 -0.21 9.78
N GLU A 54 -1.87 -1.14 9.02
CA GLU A 54 -1.21 -2.37 8.63
C GLU A 54 -1.45 -2.64 7.16
N ILE A 55 -0.36 -2.94 6.43
CA ILE A 55 -0.44 -3.44 5.06
C ILE A 55 0.08 -4.87 5.07
N ASP A 56 -0.74 -5.78 4.56
CA ASP A 56 -0.47 -7.22 4.56
C ASP A 56 -0.42 -7.71 3.12
N VAL A 57 0.77 -8.11 2.66
CA VAL A 57 0.96 -8.76 1.36
C VAL A 57 0.83 -10.26 1.58
N LEU A 58 -0.35 -10.78 1.29
CA LEU A 58 -0.77 -12.11 1.73
C LEU A 58 0.09 -13.25 1.19
N ASP A 59 0.40 -13.21 -0.11
CA ASP A 59 1.17 -14.27 -0.76
C ASP A 59 2.68 -14.20 -0.44
N ALA A 60 3.16 -13.06 0.03
CA ALA A 60 4.56 -12.88 0.42
C ALA A 60 4.78 -13.03 1.93
N GLY A 61 3.71 -13.08 2.72
CA GLY A 61 3.81 -13.14 4.17
C GLY A 61 4.40 -11.89 4.80
N ILE A 62 4.28 -10.74 4.12
CA ILE A 62 4.82 -9.47 4.63
C ILE A 62 3.70 -8.70 5.31
N LYS A 63 3.93 -8.35 6.58
CA LYS A 63 3.05 -7.43 7.32
C LYS A 63 3.86 -6.20 7.69
N VAL A 64 3.39 -5.03 7.27
CA VAL A 64 4.03 -3.75 7.57
C VAL A 64 3.07 -2.93 8.40
N ARG A 65 3.49 -2.59 9.61
CA ARG A 65 2.72 -1.79 10.57
C ARG A 65 3.39 -0.44 10.72
N PHE A 66 2.61 0.62 10.66
CA PHE A 66 3.13 1.99 10.76
C PHE A 66 2.06 2.94 11.30
N GLY A 67 2.47 4.14 11.59
CA GLY A 67 1.57 5.18 12.11
C GLY A 67 1.58 6.43 11.25
N ALA A 68 0.97 7.47 11.76
CA ALA A 68 0.93 8.78 11.12
C ALA A 68 0.75 9.87 12.17
N ASP A 69 1.28 11.05 11.87
CA ASP A 69 0.92 12.29 12.57
C ASP A 69 0.17 13.21 11.60
N ASP A 70 -0.04 14.46 11.98
CA ASP A 70 -0.79 15.42 11.17
C ASP A 70 0.00 15.95 9.97
N GLN A 71 1.23 15.51 9.77
CA GLN A 71 2.10 15.96 8.68
C GLN A 71 2.62 14.84 7.81
N LYS A 72 2.87 13.65 8.36
CA LYS A 72 3.53 12.56 7.64
C LYS A 72 3.20 11.19 8.21
N PHE A 73 3.55 10.15 7.46
CA PHE A 73 3.55 8.79 7.96
C PHE A 73 4.80 8.53 8.79
N LEU A 74 4.69 7.65 9.79
CA LEU A 74 5.72 7.41 10.78
C LEU A 74 6.23 5.97 10.71
N ASP A 75 7.56 5.83 10.71
CA ASP A 75 8.25 4.53 10.83
C ASP A 75 8.20 4.07 12.28
N GLN A 76 7.01 3.73 12.76
CA GLN A 76 6.79 3.31 14.13
C GLN A 76 5.89 2.08 14.16
N ASP A 77 6.34 1.04 14.86
CA ASP A 77 5.51 -0.10 15.16
C ASP A 77 4.61 0.22 16.36
N TYR A 78 3.62 -0.62 16.59
CA TYR A 78 2.68 -0.45 17.69
C TYR A 78 2.20 -1.82 18.16
N GLU A 79 1.62 -1.86 19.35
CA GLU A 79 0.99 -3.06 19.91
C GLU A 79 -0.52 -3.02 19.67
N GLY A 80 -1.14 -4.18 19.62
CA GLY A 80 -2.58 -4.32 19.45
C GLY A 80 -3.02 -4.32 18.01
N ALA A 81 -4.34 -4.21 17.82
CA ALA A 81 -4.95 -4.26 16.49
C ALA A 81 -4.75 -2.93 15.75
N PRO A 82 -4.61 -2.97 14.42
CA PRO A 82 -4.60 -1.74 13.62
C PRO A 82 -5.99 -1.08 13.59
N ASP A 83 -6.00 0.24 13.40
CA ASP A 83 -7.23 0.97 13.12
C ASP A 83 -7.71 0.66 11.69
N LEU A 84 -6.77 0.43 10.78
CA LEU A 84 -7.06 0.06 9.40
C LEU A 84 -6.03 -0.94 8.90
N ARG A 85 -6.53 -2.01 8.29
CA ARG A 85 -5.71 -3.04 7.63
C ARG A 85 -6.08 -3.13 6.16
N LEU A 86 -5.06 -3.07 5.30
CA LEU A 86 -5.18 -3.32 3.87
C LEU A 86 -4.45 -4.63 3.57
N ALA A 87 -5.14 -5.57 2.97
CA ALA A 87 -4.55 -6.87 2.65
C ALA A 87 -4.88 -7.27 1.22
N ALA A 88 -3.87 -7.74 0.50
CA ALA A 88 -4.01 -8.23 -0.85
C ALA A 88 -2.80 -9.08 -1.22
N ASN A 89 -2.90 -9.83 -2.31
CA ASN A 89 -1.72 -10.45 -2.91
C ASN A 89 -0.85 -9.38 -3.58
N GLY A 90 0.44 -9.65 -3.69
CA GLY A 90 1.39 -8.69 -4.27
C GLY A 90 1.02 -8.27 -5.68
N ILE A 91 0.53 -9.21 -6.50
CA ILE A 91 0.13 -8.90 -7.87
C ILE A 91 -1.08 -7.94 -7.92
N ASP A 92 -1.99 -8.04 -6.97
CA ASP A 92 -3.17 -7.17 -6.93
C ASP A 92 -2.79 -5.76 -6.48
N PHE A 93 -1.87 -5.62 -5.52
CA PHE A 93 -1.29 -4.31 -5.19
C PHE A 93 -0.59 -3.71 -6.41
N LEU A 94 0.16 -4.51 -7.14
CA LEU A 94 0.87 -4.04 -8.32
C LEU A 94 -0.07 -3.60 -9.43
N ARG A 95 -1.15 -4.36 -9.68
CA ARG A 95 -2.18 -3.97 -10.67
C ARG A 95 -2.83 -2.64 -10.31
N MET A 96 -3.09 -2.42 -9.03
CA MET A 96 -3.62 -1.15 -8.56
C MET A 96 -2.62 -0.01 -8.81
N MET A 97 -1.35 -0.22 -8.51
CA MET A 97 -0.29 0.76 -8.72
C MET A 97 -0.06 1.05 -10.20
N MET A 98 -0.25 0.07 -11.06
CA MET A 98 -0.15 0.21 -12.52
C MET A 98 -1.44 0.72 -13.16
N ARG A 99 -2.47 0.95 -12.38
CA ARG A 99 -3.80 1.38 -12.82
C ARG A 99 -4.47 0.41 -13.80
N GLU A 100 -4.14 -0.87 -13.72
CA GLU A 100 -4.85 -1.92 -14.46
C GLU A 100 -6.21 -2.22 -13.83
N GLU A 101 -6.31 -2.12 -12.51
CA GLU A 101 -7.57 -2.26 -11.79
C GLU A 101 -7.67 -1.17 -10.73
N ASP A 102 -8.87 -0.63 -10.53
CA ASP A 102 -9.09 0.36 -9.50
C ASP A 102 -9.33 -0.29 -8.13
N PRO A 103 -9.14 0.47 -7.03
CA PRO A 103 -9.34 -0.06 -5.69
C PRO A 103 -10.75 -0.59 -5.42
N ASP A 104 -11.78 0.05 -5.99
CA ASP A 104 -13.17 -0.40 -5.81
C ASP A 104 -13.40 -1.77 -6.43
N THR A 105 -12.92 -1.99 -7.65
CA THR A 105 -13.05 -3.27 -8.34
C THR A 105 -12.33 -4.37 -7.55
N LEU A 106 -11.12 -4.11 -7.11
CA LEU A 106 -10.36 -5.05 -6.29
C LEU A 106 -11.08 -5.38 -4.98
N PHE A 107 -11.67 -4.37 -4.35
CA PHE A 107 -12.41 -4.54 -3.11
C PHE A 107 -13.67 -5.39 -3.33
N PHE A 108 -14.48 -5.08 -4.34
CA PHE A 108 -15.69 -5.83 -4.65
C PHE A 108 -15.40 -7.28 -5.04
N ASN A 109 -14.28 -7.52 -5.72
CA ASN A 109 -13.86 -8.87 -6.10
C ASN A 109 -13.11 -9.60 -4.96
N ARG A 110 -13.04 -9.01 -3.78
CA ARG A 110 -12.38 -9.54 -2.59
C ARG A 110 -10.87 -9.81 -2.79
N LYS A 111 -10.27 -9.13 -3.74
CA LYS A 111 -8.83 -9.15 -3.95
C LYS A 111 -8.10 -8.15 -3.08
N LEU A 112 -8.76 -7.05 -2.75
CA LEU A 112 -8.29 -6.08 -1.75
C LEU A 112 -9.22 -6.15 -0.54
N ARG A 113 -8.67 -6.46 0.62
CA ARG A 113 -9.40 -6.45 1.88
C ARG A 113 -9.12 -5.15 2.61
N ILE A 114 -10.16 -4.50 3.06
CA ILE A 114 -10.08 -3.28 3.87
C ILE A 114 -10.84 -3.57 5.15
N GLU A 115 -10.11 -3.67 6.25
CA GLU A 115 -10.67 -4.08 7.54
C GLU A 115 -10.33 -3.04 8.61
N GLY A 116 -11.24 -2.81 9.54
CA GLY A 116 -11.07 -1.90 10.65
C GLY A 116 -12.13 -0.82 10.67
N ASP A 117 -11.72 0.41 10.96
CA ASP A 117 -12.61 1.57 11.01
C ASP A 117 -13.24 1.81 9.64
N THR A 118 -14.56 1.80 9.57
CA THR A 118 -15.31 1.89 8.31
C THR A 118 -15.10 3.24 7.62
N GLU A 119 -15.15 4.33 8.38
CA GLU A 119 -14.95 5.66 7.82
C GLU A 119 -13.52 5.86 7.32
N LEU A 120 -12.55 5.45 8.12
CA LEU A 120 -11.14 5.50 7.72
C LEU A 120 -10.88 4.62 6.49
N GLY A 121 -11.52 3.46 6.42
CA GLY A 121 -11.44 2.57 5.27
C GLY A 121 -11.97 3.21 3.99
N LEU A 122 -13.10 3.90 4.07
CA LEU A 122 -13.68 4.61 2.93
C LEU A 122 -12.77 5.77 2.48
N ILE A 123 -12.27 6.56 3.41
CA ILE A 123 -11.34 7.64 3.13
C ILE A 123 -10.09 7.10 2.43
N THR A 124 -9.54 6.02 2.94
CA THR A 124 -8.33 5.41 2.39
C THR A 124 -8.57 4.82 1.01
N LYS A 125 -9.70 4.15 0.79
CA LYS A 125 -10.05 3.60 -0.52
C LYS A 125 -10.15 4.73 -1.57
N ASN A 126 -10.81 5.82 -1.23
CA ASN A 126 -10.92 6.96 -2.11
C ASN A 126 -9.57 7.62 -2.37
N LEU A 127 -8.71 7.67 -1.34
CA LEU A 127 -7.35 8.17 -1.49
C LEU A 127 -6.55 7.30 -2.47
N LEU A 128 -6.61 5.98 -2.33
CA LEU A 128 -5.90 5.06 -3.23
C LEU A 128 -6.33 5.24 -4.68
N ASP A 129 -7.61 5.51 -4.92
CA ASP A 129 -8.13 5.76 -6.26
C ASP A 129 -7.59 7.07 -6.85
N SER A 130 -7.22 8.02 -6.00
CA SER A 130 -6.73 9.34 -6.40
C SER A 130 -5.21 9.44 -6.49
N VAL A 131 -4.48 8.41 -6.07
CA VAL A 131 -3.01 8.44 -6.04
C VAL A 131 -2.43 8.43 -7.44
N ASP A 132 -1.46 9.30 -7.66
CA ASP A 132 -0.62 9.27 -8.85
C ASP A 132 0.68 8.53 -8.51
N TRP A 133 0.70 7.25 -8.83
CA TRP A 133 1.78 6.37 -8.41
C TRP A 133 3.09 6.70 -9.12
N LEU A 134 4.18 6.81 -8.36
CA LEU A 134 5.53 7.07 -8.89
C LEU A 134 5.93 6.07 -9.97
N PHE A 135 5.54 4.81 -9.79
CA PHE A 135 5.87 3.74 -10.72
C PHE A 135 5.20 3.96 -12.08
N SER A 136 3.94 4.36 -12.11
CA SER A 136 3.25 4.66 -13.36
C SER A 136 3.84 5.88 -14.06
N GLN A 137 4.24 6.89 -13.32
CA GLN A 137 4.96 8.04 -13.87
C GLN A 137 6.30 7.65 -14.48
N TRP A 138 7.03 6.79 -13.80
CA TRP A 138 8.31 6.29 -14.29
C TRP A 138 8.16 5.54 -15.62
N LEU A 139 7.13 4.69 -15.73
CA LEU A 139 6.83 3.99 -16.98
C LEU A 139 6.46 4.95 -18.11
N LEU A 140 5.67 5.97 -17.83
CA LEU A 140 5.28 6.97 -18.81
C LEU A 140 6.51 7.76 -19.31
N LYS A 141 7.42 8.12 -18.43
CA LYS A 141 8.67 8.81 -18.80
C LYS A 141 9.56 7.97 -19.71
N ARG A 142 9.48 6.66 -19.61
CA ARG A 142 10.24 5.74 -20.47
C ARG A 142 9.52 5.41 -21.76
N GLY A 143 8.37 6.02 -22.03
CA GLY A 143 7.59 5.77 -23.23
C GLY A 143 6.91 4.41 -23.24
N MET A 144 6.82 3.76 -22.10
CA MET A 144 6.10 2.49 -21.96
C MET A 144 4.63 2.80 -21.70
N SER A 145 3.78 2.45 -22.64
CA SER A 145 2.35 2.58 -22.44
C SER A 145 1.84 1.46 -21.53
N ALA A 146 1.07 1.85 -20.55
CA ALA A 146 0.36 0.89 -19.72
C ALA A 146 -0.75 0.22 -20.51
#